data_9e4adc69115a1bf590901fbf754298ee
#
_entry.id   9e4adc69115a1bf590901fbf754298ee
#
_cell.length_a   1.000
_cell.length_b   1.000
_cell.length_c   1.000
_cell.angle_alpha   90.00
_cell.angle_beta   90.00
_cell.angle_gamma   90.00
#
_symmetry.space_group_name_H-M   'P 1'
#
loop_
_entity.id
_entity.type
_entity.pdbx_description
1 polymer ?
#
loop_
_entity_poly.entity_id
_entity_poly.type
_entity_poly.pdbx_seq_one_letter_code
_entity_poly.pdbx_strand_id
1 'polypeptide(L)'
;MSIFHVTGLRAEGLIDPLGIDVRNPELSWRPGTEQKAWRVRAATAAAELETGPYLWDSGWVEGSRSHHHPYGGAPLESRERVFWQVRIRNGRDELSAWSEPAFFEAGLLEEKDWVCVW
;
A
#
# COMPACT_ATOMS: atom_id res chain seq x y z
N MET A 1 26.98 7.90 4.16
CA MET A 1 25.53 7.75 4.36
C MET A 1 25.02 6.58 3.54
N SER A 2 24.41 5.62 4.18
CA SER A 2 23.85 4.49 3.45
C SER A 2 22.43 4.83 3.00
N ILE A 3 22.14 4.56 1.73
CA ILE A 3 20.80 4.70 1.18
C ILE A 3 20.21 3.31 1.09
N PHE A 4 19.06 3.11 1.67
CA PHE A 4 18.35 1.85 1.57
C PHE A 4 16.96 2.07 1.00
N HIS A 5 16.44 1.07 0.34
CA HIS A 5 15.18 1.16 -0.38
C HIS A 5 14.22 0.07 0.05
N VAL A 6 12.97 0.44 0.18
CA VAL A 6 11.89 -0.52 0.37
C VAL A 6 11.48 -1.05 -1.00
N THR A 7 11.40 -2.36 -1.13
CA THR A 7 11.06 -3.04 -2.39
C THR A 7 10.03 -4.12 -2.12
N GLY A 8 9.61 -4.80 -3.17
CA GLY A 8 8.75 -5.97 -3.04
C GLY A 8 7.37 -5.68 -2.50
N LEU A 9 6.80 -4.52 -2.84
CA LEU A 9 5.46 -4.16 -2.41
C LEU A 9 4.43 -5.13 -2.98
N ARG A 10 3.59 -5.66 -2.10
CA ARG A 10 2.54 -6.61 -2.48
C ARG A 10 1.24 -6.28 -1.75
N ALA A 11 0.12 -6.54 -2.42
CA ALA A 11 -1.20 -6.51 -1.81
C ALA A 11 -1.79 -7.90 -1.95
N GLU A 12 -2.32 -8.48 -0.87
CA GLU A 12 -2.81 -9.87 -0.82
C GLU A 12 -1.77 -10.86 -1.33
N GLY A 13 -0.48 -10.58 -1.07
CA GLY A 13 0.61 -11.43 -1.52
C GLY A 13 0.96 -11.31 -3.01
N LEU A 14 0.31 -10.41 -3.73
CA LEU A 14 0.46 -10.26 -5.18
C LEU A 14 1.10 -8.92 -5.53
N ILE A 15 1.83 -8.90 -6.64
CA ILE A 15 2.44 -7.67 -7.15
C ILE A 15 1.43 -6.99 -8.08
N ASP A 16 1.07 -5.74 -7.76
CA ASP A 16 0.16 -4.92 -8.55
C ASP A 16 -1.09 -5.69 -9.02
N PRO A 17 -1.84 -6.31 -8.09
CA PRO A 17 -2.94 -7.19 -8.49
C PRO A 17 -4.13 -6.41 -9.06
N LEU A 18 -4.77 -7.04 -10.04
CA LEU A 18 -6.04 -6.59 -10.60
C LEU A 18 -7.14 -7.53 -10.13
N GLY A 19 -8.27 -6.96 -9.78
CA GLY A 19 -9.45 -7.76 -9.47
C GLY A 19 -9.44 -8.45 -8.12
N ILE A 20 -8.79 -7.85 -7.11
CA ILE A 20 -8.84 -8.41 -5.75
C ILE A 20 -10.26 -8.32 -5.21
N ASP A 21 -10.62 -9.26 -4.35
CA ASP A 21 -11.98 -9.42 -3.85
C ASP A 21 -12.16 -9.06 -2.38
N VAL A 22 -11.24 -8.30 -1.82
CA VAL A 22 -11.33 -7.80 -0.44
C VAL A 22 -11.29 -6.28 -0.44
N ARG A 23 -12.00 -5.67 0.52
CA ARG A 23 -12.11 -4.20 0.58
C ARG A 23 -10.94 -3.53 1.27
N ASN A 24 -10.23 -4.25 2.13
CA ASN A 24 -9.04 -3.74 2.83
C ASN A 24 -7.93 -4.78 2.68
N PRO A 25 -7.22 -4.78 1.53
CA PRO A 25 -6.19 -5.80 1.29
C PRO A 25 -5.04 -5.69 2.26
N GLU A 26 -4.40 -6.82 2.54
CA GLU A 26 -3.20 -6.85 3.36
C GLU A 26 -1.99 -6.45 2.54
N LEU A 27 -1.23 -5.48 3.05
CA LEU A 27 -0.05 -4.95 2.40
C LEU A 27 1.21 -5.56 3.01
N SER A 28 2.22 -5.71 2.17
CA SER A 28 3.54 -6.17 2.60
C SER A 28 4.62 -5.55 1.75
N TRP A 29 5.85 -5.58 2.26
CA TRP A 29 7.01 -5.03 1.58
C TRP A 29 8.28 -5.65 2.15
N ARG A 30 9.39 -5.42 1.45
CA ARG A 30 10.72 -5.80 1.90
C ARG A 30 11.46 -4.54 2.35
N PRO A 31 11.76 -4.39 3.63
CA PRO A 31 12.35 -3.14 4.12
C PRO A 31 13.81 -2.93 3.71
N GLY A 32 14.55 -3.97 3.36
CA GLY A 32 15.94 -3.84 2.95
C GLY A 32 16.92 -3.67 4.10
N THR A 33 16.43 -3.45 5.30
CA THR A 33 17.21 -3.31 6.51
C THR A 33 16.31 -3.57 7.72
N GLU A 34 16.86 -3.47 8.93
CA GLU A 34 16.04 -3.59 10.14
C GLU A 34 15.03 -2.45 10.19
N GLN A 35 13.77 -2.78 10.28
CA GLN A 35 12.68 -1.80 10.35
C GLN A 35 12.30 -1.51 11.80
N LYS A 36 12.28 -0.24 12.16
CA LYS A 36 11.80 0.22 13.46
C LYS A 36 10.41 0.82 13.36
N ALA A 37 10.12 1.49 12.27
CA ALA A 37 8.82 2.11 12.01
C ALA A 37 8.54 2.13 10.52
N TRP A 38 7.29 2.33 10.16
CA TRP A 38 6.86 2.38 8.77
C TRP A 38 5.81 3.46 8.57
N ARG A 39 5.68 3.89 7.33
CA ARG A 39 4.63 4.84 6.93
C ARG A 39 4.19 4.50 5.50
N VAL A 40 2.88 4.40 5.31
CA VAL A 40 2.26 4.14 4.02
C VAL A 40 1.42 5.35 3.63
N ARG A 41 1.47 5.72 2.37
CA ARG A 41 0.54 6.70 1.81
C ARG A 41 -0.08 6.14 0.54
N ALA A 42 -1.33 6.50 0.28
CA ALA A 42 -2.09 5.98 -0.85
C ALA A 42 -2.91 7.09 -1.49
N ALA A 43 -3.10 7.00 -2.80
CA ALA A 43 -3.83 8.00 -3.57
C ALA A 43 -4.49 7.35 -4.79
N THR A 44 -5.36 8.09 -5.47
CA THR A 44 -6.05 7.58 -6.65
C THR A 44 -5.19 7.58 -7.91
N ALA A 45 -4.07 8.30 -7.89
CA ALA A 45 -3.12 8.36 -9.00
C ALA A 45 -1.70 8.41 -8.46
N ALA A 46 -0.76 7.85 -9.20
CA ALA A 46 0.64 7.83 -8.80
C ALA A 46 1.18 9.25 -8.59
N ALA A 47 0.79 10.20 -9.44
CA ALA A 47 1.25 11.59 -9.33
C ALA A 47 0.76 12.26 -8.04
N GLU A 48 -0.35 11.82 -7.47
CA GLU A 48 -0.88 12.39 -6.24
C GLU A 48 -0.19 11.87 -4.98
N LEU A 49 0.68 10.88 -5.12
CA LEU A 49 1.42 10.36 -3.97
C LEU A 49 2.39 11.38 -3.37
N GLU A 50 2.85 12.34 -4.15
CA GLU A 50 3.76 13.37 -3.63
C GLU A 50 3.04 14.49 -2.90
N THR A 51 1.89 14.90 -3.40
CA THR A 51 1.23 16.13 -2.94
C THR A 51 -0.17 15.90 -2.37
N GLY A 52 -0.74 14.73 -2.58
CA GLY A 52 -2.13 14.49 -2.25
C GLY A 52 -3.10 15.03 -3.29
N PRO A 53 -4.39 14.90 -3.08
CA PRO A 53 -5.01 14.39 -1.87
C PRO A 53 -4.77 12.90 -1.67
N TYR A 54 -4.62 12.49 -0.42
CA TYR A 54 -4.39 11.08 -0.09
C TYR A 54 -5.69 10.38 0.27
N LEU A 55 -5.80 9.13 -0.17
CA LEU A 55 -6.85 8.24 0.30
C LEU A 55 -6.53 7.73 1.70
N TRP A 56 -5.25 7.61 2.00
CA TRP A 56 -4.78 7.16 3.30
C TRP A 56 -3.34 7.59 3.49
N ASP A 57 -3.02 8.00 4.70
CA ASP A 57 -1.66 8.23 5.17
C ASP A 57 -1.61 7.68 6.58
N SER A 58 -0.89 6.59 6.77
CA SER A 58 -0.85 5.92 8.07
C SER A 58 -0.17 6.76 9.15
N GLY A 59 0.61 7.78 8.75
CA GLY A 59 1.55 8.39 9.67
C GLY A 59 2.63 7.38 10.06
N TRP A 60 3.55 7.80 10.91
CA TRP A 60 4.59 6.88 11.41
C TRP A 60 3.98 5.91 12.42
N VAL A 61 4.18 4.63 12.16
CA VAL A 61 3.72 3.55 13.02
C VAL A 61 4.95 2.77 13.47
N GLU A 62 5.14 2.66 14.79
CA GLU A 62 6.24 1.89 15.34
C GLU A 62 5.99 0.40 15.12
N GLY A 63 6.98 -0.32 14.61
CA GLY A 63 6.88 -1.75 14.42
C GLY A 63 7.87 -2.28 13.41
N SER A 64 8.32 -3.50 13.64
CA SER A 64 9.28 -4.18 12.77
C SER A 64 8.63 -5.07 11.74
N ARG A 65 7.33 -5.29 11.83
CA ARG A 65 6.61 -6.17 10.92
C ARG A 65 6.39 -5.50 9.57
N SER A 66 6.68 -6.20 8.49
CA SER A 66 6.55 -5.69 7.12
C SER A 66 5.54 -6.47 6.28
N HIS A 67 4.67 -7.23 6.95
CA HIS A 67 3.64 -8.04 6.30
C HIS A 67 2.36 -8.05 7.14
N HIS A 68 1.25 -8.43 6.51
CA HIS A 68 -0.07 -8.48 7.15
C HIS A 68 -0.51 -7.11 7.70
N HIS A 69 -0.25 -6.04 6.96
CA HIS A 69 -0.72 -4.71 7.31
C HIS A 69 -1.97 -4.39 6.48
N PRO A 70 -3.16 -4.36 7.09
CA PRO A 70 -4.36 -4.01 6.34
C PRO A 70 -4.28 -2.60 5.77
N TYR A 71 -4.75 -2.44 4.53
CA TYR A 71 -4.93 -1.11 3.98
C TYR A 71 -5.91 -0.34 4.87
N GLY A 72 -5.46 0.80 5.41
CA GLY A 72 -6.22 1.54 6.41
C GLY A 72 -7.10 2.66 5.87
N GLY A 73 -7.18 2.82 4.55
CA GLY A 73 -8.09 3.79 3.95
C GLY A 73 -9.54 3.32 4.01
N ALA A 74 -10.44 4.09 3.41
CA ALA A 74 -11.83 3.68 3.29
C ALA A 74 -11.92 2.35 2.54
N PRO A 75 -12.89 1.49 2.88
CA PRO A 75 -13.06 0.23 2.16
C PRO A 75 -13.20 0.44 0.66
N LEU A 76 -12.56 -0.44 -0.12
CA LEU A 76 -12.58 -0.31 -1.57
C LEU A 76 -13.99 -0.48 -2.13
N GLU A 77 -14.26 0.29 -3.19
CA GLU A 77 -15.44 0.07 -4.01
C GLU A 77 -15.04 -0.78 -5.22
N SER A 78 -16.04 -1.37 -5.86
CA SER A 78 -15.81 -2.19 -7.04
C SER A 78 -15.00 -1.43 -8.09
N ARG A 79 -13.98 -2.09 -8.63
CA ARG A 79 -13.09 -1.56 -9.67
C ARG A 79 -12.24 -0.37 -9.23
N GLU A 80 -12.21 -0.04 -7.95
CA GLU A 80 -11.38 1.06 -7.48
C GLU A 80 -9.90 0.67 -7.55
N ARG A 81 -9.07 1.57 -8.08
CA ARG A 81 -7.61 1.41 -8.11
C ARG A 81 -6.98 2.36 -7.14
N VAL A 82 -6.03 1.84 -6.35
CA VAL A 82 -5.29 2.61 -5.36
C VAL A 82 -3.80 2.46 -5.63
N PHE A 83 -3.09 3.57 -5.73
CA PHE A 83 -1.64 3.61 -5.79
C PHE A 83 -1.10 3.84 -4.38
N TRP A 84 0.01 3.22 -4.04
CA TRP A 84 0.57 3.36 -2.70
C TRP A 84 2.09 3.28 -2.71
N GLN A 85 2.67 3.82 -1.65
CA GLN A 85 4.12 3.80 -1.41
C GLN A 85 4.35 3.57 0.06
N VAL A 86 5.53 3.08 0.40
CA VAL A 86 5.94 2.91 1.79
C VAL A 86 7.36 3.43 1.97
N ARG A 87 7.62 3.98 3.14
CA ARG A 87 8.97 4.26 3.60
C ARG A 87 9.11 3.76 5.03
N ILE A 88 10.35 3.51 5.43
CA ILE A 88 10.62 3.00 6.76
C ILE A 88 11.67 3.86 7.46
N ARG A 89 11.72 3.70 8.78
CA ARG A 89 12.80 4.19 9.62
C ARG A 89 13.49 2.95 10.19
N ASN A 90 14.83 2.92 10.09
CA ASN A 90 15.59 1.78 10.59
C ASN A 90 15.94 1.96 12.07
N GLY A 91 16.66 0.98 12.65
CA GLY A 91 17.05 1.01 14.05
C GLY A 91 17.97 2.16 14.44
N ARG A 92 18.54 2.86 13.47
CA ARG A 92 19.39 4.04 13.67
C ARG A 92 18.66 5.35 13.42
N ASP A 93 17.33 5.29 13.32
CA ASP A 93 16.47 6.43 13.00
C ASP A 93 16.75 7.08 11.63
N GLU A 94 17.35 6.31 10.72
CA GLU A 94 17.52 6.75 9.33
C GLU A 94 16.29 6.43 8.52
N LEU A 95 15.92 7.34 7.63
CA LEU A 95 14.73 7.16 6.78
C LEU A 95 15.11 6.61 5.42
N SER A 96 14.33 5.65 4.92
CA SER A 96 14.43 5.25 3.52
C SER A 96 13.85 6.34 2.61
N ALA A 97 14.18 6.30 1.34
CA ALA A 97 13.38 6.99 0.35
C ALA A 97 11.99 6.35 0.29
N TRP A 98 11.01 7.06 -0.27
CA TRP A 98 9.75 6.43 -0.61
C TRP A 98 9.99 5.35 -1.65
N SER A 99 9.30 4.23 -1.52
CA SER A 99 9.38 3.16 -2.50
C SER A 99 8.85 3.62 -3.87
N GLU A 100 9.15 2.83 -4.91
CA GLU A 100 8.45 3.01 -6.18
C GLU A 100 6.95 2.79 -5.96
N PRO A 101 6.09 3.51 -6.68
CA PRO A 101 4.66 3.31 -6.55
C PRO A 101 4.23 1.89 -6.93
N ALA A 102 3.34 1.33 -6.14
CA ALA A 102 2.66 0.08 -6.45
C ALA A 102 1.16 0.38 -6.50
N PHE A 103 0.37 -0.56 -6.97
CA PHE A 103 -1.07 -0.39 -6.97
C PHE A 103 -1.80 -1.70 -6.69
N PHE A 104 -3.06 -1.57 -6.33
CA PHE A 104 -3.99 -2.68 -6.34
C PHE A 104 -5.33 -2.18 -6.86
N GLU A 105 -6.08 -3.06 -7.48
CA GLU A 105 -7.37 -2.72 -8.05
C GLU A 105 -8.40 -3.74 -7.59
N ALA A 106 -9.52 -3.26 -7.06
CA ALA A 106 -10.61 -4.11 -6.66
C ALA A 106 -11.36 -4.66 -7.88
N GLY A 107 -11.85 -5.86 -7.76
CA GLY A 107 -12.75 -6.44 -8.75
C GLY A 107 -14.18 -6.00 -8.48
N LEU A 108 -15.15 -6.84 -8.85
CA LEU A 108 -16.57 -6.62 -8.58
C LEU A 108 -16.86 -7.08 -7.16
N LEU A 109 -17.04 -6.12 -6.24
CA LEU A 109 -17.17 -6.40 -4.81
C LEU A 109 -18.61 -6.46 -4.33
N GLU A 110 -19.55 -5.91 -5.07
CA GLU A 110 -20.95 -5.90 -4.68
C GLU A 110 -21.78 -6.80 -5.58
N GLU A 111 -22.78 -7.45 -5.00
CA GLU A 111 -23.64 -8.37 -5.73
C GLU A 111 -24.27 -7.74 -6.95
N LYS A 112 -24.69 -6.48 -6.86
CA LYS A 112 -25.27 -5.76 -7.97
C LYS A 112 -24.33 -5.64 -9.18
N ASP A 113 -23.03 -5.70 -8.96
CA ASP A 113 -22.04 -5.61 -10.03
C ASP A 113 -21.98 -6.91 -10.84
N TRP A 114 -22.42 -8.01 -10.27
CA TRP A 114 -22.42 -9.32 -10.90
C TRP A 114 -23.62 -9.52 -11.82
N VAL A 115 -24.71 -8.82 -11.53
CA VAL A 115 -25.96 -8.97 -12.29
C VAL A 115 -25.79 -8.56 -13.74
N CYS A 116 -24.95 -7.58 -13.99
CA CYS A 116 -24.75 -7.04 -15.34
C CYS A 116 -23.93 -7.96 -16.25
N VAL A 117 -23.37 -9.04 -15.71
CA VAL A 117 -22.50 -9.95 -16.45
C VAL A 117 -23.30 -10.97 -17.27
N TRP A 118 -24.51 -11.21 -16.91
CA TRP A 118 -25.37 -12.24 -17.52
C TRP A 118 -26.14 -11.77 -18.75
#